data_331cf1fa46131bc52c22529d3006f4c6
#
_entry.id   331cf1fa46131bc52c22529d3006f4c6
#
_cell.length_a   1.000
_cell.length_b   1.000
_cell.length_c   1.000
_cell.angle_alpha   90.00
_cell.angle_beta   90.00
_cell.angle_gamma   90.00
#
_symmetry.space_group_name_H-M   'P 1'
#
loop_
_entity.id
_entity.type
_entity.pdbx_description
1 polymer ?
#
loop_
_entity_poly.entity_id
_entity_poly.type
_entity_poly.pdbx_seq_one_letter_code
_entity_poly.pdbx_strand_id
1 'polypeptide(L)'
;MEKRVFLIVLDSFGIGAEPDAAAFGDEGTNTLGAIAKHPNFNCPNLQKMGMFNIDGVTAGEKTAAPICSFARLQEQSMGKDTTIGHWEIAGVVSPKPLPTFPNGFPDELIHEFEEKTGHKVLCNKPYSGTQVLKDYGEQAMKENALIVYTSADSVFQVAANEELVPVHELYRYCEIAREMLKGEYEIGRAHV
;
A
#
# COMPACT_ATOMS: atom_id res chain seq x y z
N MET A 1 -8.19 33.14 -14.01
CA MET A 1 -8.68 31.73 -14.03
C MET A 1 -7.69 30.91 -13.22
N GLU A 2 -8.12 30.33 -12.12
CA GLU A 2 -7.25 29.44 -11.32
C GLU A 2 -6.94 28.20 -12.12
N LYS A 3 -5.65 27.82 -12.18
CA LYS A 3 -5.21 26.58 -12.82
C LYS A 3 -5.40 25.44 -11.83
N ARG A 4 -5.99 24.33 -12.27
CA ARG A 4 -6.16 23.10 -11.47
C ARG A 4 -5.38 21.97 -12.13
N VAL A 5 -4.73 21.15 -11.30
CA VAL A 5 -4.05 19.92 -11.71
C VAL A 5 -4.72 18.77 -11.01
N PHE A 6 -5.01 17.69 -11.75
CA PHE A 6 -5.54 16.45 -11.22
C PHE A 6 -4.50 15.35 -11.44
N LEU A 7 -4.04 14.73 -10.36
CA LEU A 7 -3.21 13.53 -10.42
C LEU A 7 -4.11 12.33 -10.14
N ILE A 8 -4.22 11.42 -11.09
CA ILE A 8 -5.02 10.20 -10.97
C ILE A 8 -4.08 9.00 -10.97
N VAL A 9 -4.00 8.30 -9.86
CA VAL A 9 -3.24 7.05 -9.72
C VAL A 9 -4.21 5.89 -9.89
N LEU A 10 -3.93 5.02 -10.87
CA LEU A 10 -4.65 3.76 -11.03
C LEU A 10 -3.96 2.71 -10.15
N ASP A 11 -4.49 2.52 -8.96
CA ASP A 11 -3.95 1.58 -7.98
C ASP A 11 -3.92 0.15 -8.52
N SER A 12 -2.85 -0.57 -8.24
CA SER A 12 -2.60 -1.96 -8.68
C SER A 12 -2.62 -2.15 -10.21
N PHE A 13 -2.46 -1.09 -10.99
CA PHE A 13 -2.50 -1.14 -12.45
C PHE A 13 -1.10 -1.04 -13.06
N GLY A 14 -0.36 -2.14 -13.05
CA GLY A 14 0.96 -2.23 -13.68
C GLY A 14 0.89 -2.42 -15.20
N ILE A 15 1.78 -1.75 -15.94
CA ILE A 15 1.88 -1.82 -17.41
C ILE A 15 3.06 -2.65 -17.91
N GLY A 16 3.62 -3.48 -17.06
CA GLY A 16 4.77 -4.34 -17.29
C GLY A 16 5.82 -4.22 -16.19
N ALA A 17 6.76 -5.15 -16.17
CA ALA A 17 7.84 -5.18 -15.20
C ALA A 17 8.87 -4.07 -15.48
N GLU A 18 9.40 -3.47 -14.42
CA GLU A 18 10.53 -2.54 -14.50
C GLU A 18 11.87 -3.29 -14.73
N PRO A 19 12.94 -2.61 -15.17
CA PRO A 19 14.23 -3.25 -15.43
C PRO A 19 14.84 -3.95 -14.21
N ASP A 20 14.53 -3.49 -12.99
CA ASP A 20 15.00 -4.02 -11.71
C ASP A 20 14.03 -5.02 -11.05
N ALA A 21 12.94 -5.37 -11.72
CA ALA A 21 11.90 -6.28 -11.20
C ALA A 21 12.46 -7.61 -10.69
N ALA A 22 13.54 -8.13 -11.28
CA ALA A 22 14.22 -9.35 -10.83
C ALA A 22 14.72 -9.25 -9.39
N ALA A 23 15.21 -8.08 -8.97
CA ALA A 23 15.70 -7.84 -7.62
C ALA A 23 14.56 -7.92 -6.57
N PHE A 24 13.31 -7.71 -7.00
CA PHE A 24 12.12 -7.73 -6.17
C PHE A 24 11.24 -8.98 -6.36
N GLY A 25 11.64 -9.91 -7.24
CA GLY A 25 10.87 -11.10 -7.56
C GLY A 25 9.59 -10.82 -8.37
N ASP A 26 9.54 -9.70 -9.08
CA ASP A 26 8.38 -9.22 -9.83
C ASP A 26 8.52 -9.38 -11.36
N GLU A 27 9.42 -10.23 -11.80
CA GLU A 27 9.61 -10.52 -13.22
C GLU A 27 8.33 -11.01 -13.88
N GLY A 28 8.05 -10.47 -15.06
CA GLY A 28 6.87 -10.88 -15.86
C GLY A 28 5.53 -10.33 -15.37
N THR A 29 5.51 -9.49 -14.35
CA THR A 29 4.28 -8.84 -13.89
C THR A 29 3.74 -7.88 -14.95
N ASN A 30 2.45 -7.98 -15.27
CA ASN A 30 1.80 -7.12 -16.26
C ASN A 30 0.28 -7.17 -16.11
N THR A 31 -0.25 -6.31 -15.25
CA THR A 31 -1.70 -6.23 -14.99
C THR A 31 -2.48 -5.81 -16.24
N LEU A 32 -2.00 -4.80 -16.97
CA LEU A 32 -2.62 -4.37 -18.22
C LEU A 32 -2.68 -5.52 -19.23
N GLY A 33 -1.58 -6.27 -19.41
CA GLY A 33 -1.53 -7.40 -20.30
C GLY A 33 -2.48 -8.54 -19.91
N ALA A 34 -2.72 -8.72 -18.61
CA ALA A 34 -3.70 -9.70 -18.11
C ALA A 34 -5.14 -9.26 -18.36
N ILE A 35 -5.48 -8.01 -18.01
CA ILE A 35 -6.83 -7.42 -18.16
C ILE A 35 -7.21 -7.31 -19.63
N ALA A 36 -6.27 -6.97 -20.51
CA ALA A 36 -6.51 -6.82 -21.95
C ALA A 36 -6.92 -8.11 -22.65
N LYS A 37 -6.72 -9.27 -22.02
CA LYS A 37 -7.21 -10.56 -22.54
C LYS A 37 -8.72 -10.78 -22.32
N HIS A 38 -9.34 -9.96 -21.48
CA HIS A 38 -10.77 -10.09 -21.21
C HIS A 38 -11.60 -9.55 -22.39
N PRO A 39 -12.63 -10.27 -22.86
CA PRO A 39 -13.40 -9.88 -24.05
C PRO A 39 -14.12 -8.54 -23.91
N ASN A 40 -14.41 -8.10 -22.71
CA ASN A 40 -15.03 -6.80 -22.44
C ASN A 40 -14.01 -5.66 -22.19
N PHE A 41 -12.71 -5.92 -22.39
CA PHE A 41 -11.71 -4.87 -22.23
C PHE A 41 -11.91 -3.80 -23.30
N ASN A 42 -12.20 -2.58 -22.86
CA ASN A 42 -12.43 -1.43 -23.73
C ASN A 42 -12.12 -0.13 -22.99
N CYS A 43 -11.10 0.58 -23.45
CA CYS A 43 -10.69 1.85 -22.87
C CYS A 43 -10.32 2.88 -23.96
N PRO A 44 -11.29 3.28 -24.82
CA PRO A 44 -11.04 4.10 -25.99
C PRO A 44 -10.46 5.48 -25.68
N ASN A 45 -10.75 6.04 -24.51
CA ASN A 45 -10.20 7.32 -24.11
C ASN A 45 -8.71 7.21 -23.75
N LEU A 46 -8.32 6.19 -22.99
CA LEU A 46 -6.91 5.94 -22.68
C LEU A 46 -6.12 5.57 -23.93
N GLN A 47 -6.71 4.86 -24.87
CA GLN A 47 -6.11 4.60 -26.18
C GLN A 47 -5.83 5.91 -26.92
N LYS A 48 -6.83 6.81 -27.04
CA LYS A 48 -6.66 8.14 -27.68
C LYS A 48 -5.60 9.00 -26.98
N MET A 49 -5.48 8.88 -25.68
CA MET A 49 -4.46 9.57 -24.87
C MET A 49 -3.05 9.02 -25.10
N GLY A 50 -2.91 7.82 -25.65
CA GLY A 50 -1.62 7.20 -25.98
C GLY A 50 -1.15 6.14 -25.00
N MET A 51 -2.01 5.60 -24.14
CA MET A 51 -1.62 4.55 -23.17
C MET A 51 -0.93 3.37 -23.85
N PHE A 52 -1.45 2.90 -24.98
CA PHE A 52 -0.86 1.75 -25.69
C PHE A 52 0.37 2.11 -26.53
N ASN A 53 0.71 3.40 -26.62
CA ASN A 53 1.93 3.88 -27.26
C ASN A 53 3.12 3.90 -26.30
N ILE A 54 2.88 3.79 -24.97
CA ILE A 54 3.94 3.75 -23.95
C ILE A 54 4.90 2.62 -24.28
N ASP A 55 6.20 2.88 -24.17
CA ASP A 55 7.23 1.90 -24.48
C ASP A 55 7.10 0.63 -23.59
N GLY A 56 7.30 -0.53 -24.20
CA GLY A 56 7.11 -1.83 -23.55
C GLY A 56 5.65 -2.31 -23.42
N VAL A 57 4.64 -1.48 -23.72
CA VAL A 57 3.25 -1.92 -23.72
C VAL A 57 2.95 -2.71 -24.98
N THR A 58 2.52 -3.96 -24.82
CA THR A 58 2.18 -4.89 -25.90
C THR A 58 0.67 -5.18 -26.01
N ALA A 59 -0.13 -4.62 -25.11
CA ALA A 59 -1.59 -4.75 -25.09
C ALA A 59 -2.26 -3.62 -25.87
N GLY A 60 -3.44 -3.91 -26.41
CA GLY A 60 -4.26 -2.91 -27.09
C GLY A 60 -3.69 -2.44 -28.45
N GLU A 61 -4.35 -1.46 -29.06
CA GLU A 61 -3.95 -0.90 -30.33
C GLU A 61 -3.34 0.49 -30.15
N LYS A 62 -2.16 0.72 -30.71
CA LYS A 62 -1.51 2.02 -30.73
C LYS A 62 -2.31 3.03 -31.54
N THR A 63 -2.31 4.27 -31.13
CA THR A 63 -2.88 5.36 -31.93
C THR A 63 -1.79 6.13 -32.68
N ALA A 64 -2.05 6.46 -33.96
CA ALA A 64 -1.11 7.24 -34.78
C ALA A 64 -1.05 8.72 -34.37
N ALA A 65 -2.09 9.22 -33.71
CA ALA A 65 -2.21 10.62 -33.31
C ALA A 65 -2.70 10.74 -31.85
N PRO A 66 -1.84 10.48 -30.86
CA PRO A 66 -2.21 10.63 -29.45
C PRO A 66 -2.51 12.11 -29.13
N ILE A 67 -3.56 12.32 -28.33
CA ILE A 67 -4.01 13.66 -27.93
C ILE A 67 -3.30 14.17 -26.68
N CYS A 68 -2.48 13.34 -26.02
CA CYS A 68 -1.73 13.65 -24.81
C CYS A 68 -0.26 13.23 -24.96
N SER A 69 0.59 13.77 -24.11
CA SER A 69 1.93 13.23 -23.89
C SER A 69 1.84 11.98 -23.02
N PHE A 70 2.69 11.01 -23.30
CA PHE A 70 2.82 9.78 -22.53
C PHE A 70 4.30 9.46 -22.35
N ALA A 71 4.63 8.78 -21.25
CA ALA A 71 5.99 8.36 -20.94
C ALA A 71 5.96 7.13 -20.03
N ARG A 72 7.05 6.37 -20.02
CA ARG A 72 7.39 5.42 -19.00
C ARG A 72 8.35 6.10 -18.03
N LEU A 73 8.09 5.98 -16.74
CA LEU A 73 8.93 6.54 -15.70
C LEU A 73 9.49 5.36 -14.88
N GLN A 74 10.73 5.49 -14.45
CA GLN A 74 11.37 4.57 -13.52
C GLN A 74 11.49 5.26 -12.16
N GLU A 75 11.11 4.59 -11.09
CA GLU A 75 11.30 5.10 -9.75
C GLU A 75 12.79 5.10 -9.37
N GLN A 76 13.17 5.99 -8.46
CA GLN A 76 14.52 6.13 -7.93
C GLN A 76 14.64 5.59 -6.50
N SER A 77 13.52 5.43 -5.81
CA SER A 77 13.47 4.89 -4.45
C SER A 77 13.83 3.41 -4.43
N MET A 78 14.42 2.96 -3.31
CA MET A 78 14.95 1.59 -3.15
C MET A 78 13.93 0.58 -2.65
N GLY A 79 12.67 0.92 -2.50
CA GLY A 79 11.63 0.02 -1.99
C GLY A 79 10.47 -0.12 -2.94
N LYS A 80 9.84 -1.29 -2.99
CA LYS A 80 8.60 -1.53 -3.74
C LYS A 80 7.33 -1.36 -2.91
N ASP A 81 7.47 -0.80 -1.74
CA ASP A 81 6.37 -0.52 -0.82
C ASP A 81 5.47 0.60 -1.37
N THR A 82 4.16 0.42 -1.28
CA THR A 82 3.16 1.41 -1.73
C THR A 82 3.40 2.79 -1.14
N THR A 83 3.83 2.87 0.11
CA THR A 83 4.11 4.14 0.80
C THR A 83 5.29 4.87 0.16
N ILE A 84 6.37 4.15 -0.13
CA ILE A 84 7.56 4.70 -0.80
C ILE A 84 7.17 5.25 -2.17
N GLY A 85 6.39 4.51 -2.95
CA GLY A 85 5.91 4.97 -4.25
C GLY A 85 5.07 6.25 -4.16
N HIS A 86 4.19 6.36 -3.17
CA HIS A 86 3.43 7.59 -2.93
C HIS A 86 4.31 8.78 -2.51
N TRP A 87 5.34 8.52 -1.70
CA TRP A 87 6.29 9.57 -1.32
C TRP A 87 7.08 10.06 -2.52
N GLU A 88 7.50 9.16 -3.42
CA GLU A 88 8.24 9.56 -4.62
C GLU A 88 7.37 10.36 -5.58
N ILE A 89 6.09 10.01 -5.77
CA ILE A 89 5.12 10.83 -6.51
C ILE A 89 5.00 12.23 -5.90
N ALA A 90 5.13 12.35 -4.58
CA ALA A 90 5.14 13.63 -3.87
C ALA A 90 6.52 14.34 -3.88
N GLY A 91 7.54 13.75 -4.50
CA GLY A 91 8.87 14.33 -4.65
C GLY A 91 9.89 13.90 -3.58
N VAL A 92 9.57 12.87 -2.78
CA VAL A 92 10.48 12.33 -1.75
C VAL A 92 11.08 11.01 -2.22
N VAL A 93 12.36 11.00 -2.51
CA VAL A 93 13.11 9.78 -2.88
C VAL A 93 13.63 9.11 -1.63
N SER A 94 13.33 7.83 -1.45
CA SER A 94 13.76 7.02 -0.30
C SER A 94 14.98 6.18 -0.68
N PRO A 95 16.19 6.51 -0.18
CA PRO A 95 17.43 5.81 -0.55
C PRO A 95 17.57 4.43 0.10
N LYS A 96 16.67 4.08 1.01
CA LYS A 96 16.61 2.79 1.70
C LYS A 96 15.18 2.26 1.69
N PRO A 97 14.99 0.94 1.54
CA PRO A 97 13.68 0.35 1.70
C PRO A 97 13.22 0.47 3.15
N LEU A 98 11.93 0.57 3.36
CA LEU A 98 11.33 0.45 4.69
C LEU A 98 11.25 -1.03 5.09
N PRO A 99 11.39 -1.37 6.38
CA PRO A 99 11.26 -2.74 6.83
C PRO A 99 9.83 -3.26 6.64
N THR A 100 9.72 -4.52 6.32
CA THR A 100 8.46 -5.26 6.29
C THR A 100 8.47 -6.36 7.33
N PHE A 101 7.29 -6.79 7.77
CA PHE A 101 7.14 -7.73 8.88
C PHE A 101 6.37 -9.00 8.44
N PRO A 102 6.97 -9.85 7.58
CA PRO A 102 6.27 -11.01 7.01
C PRO A 102 5.86 -12.06 8.04
N ASN A 103 6.48 -12.04 9.23
CA ASN A 103 6.14 -12.94 10.34
C ASN A 103 5.40 -12.24 11.49
N GLY A 104 4.94 -11.00 11.29
CA GLY A 104 4.43 -10.13 12.34
C GLY A 104 5.55 -9.30 13.00
N PHE A 105 5.15 -8.37 13.85
CA PHE A 105 6.08 -7.53 14.61
C PHE A 105 6.75 -8.33 15.73
N PRO A 106 7.97 -7.95 16.15
CA PRO A 106 8.64 -8.57 17.29
C PRO A 106 7.77 -8.56 18.57
N ASP A 107 7.85 -9.63 19.36
CA ASP A 107 7.06 -9.78 20.58
C ASP A 107 7.30 -8.64 21.58
N GLU A 108 8.54 -8.17 21.69
CA GLU A 108 8.89 -7.03 22.55
C GLU A 108 8.15 -5.74 22.16
N LEU A 109 8.00 -5.49 20.86
CA LEU A 109 7.27 -4.32 20.36
C LEU A 109 5.76 -4.44 20.63
N ILE A 110 5.21 -5.63 20.47
CA ILE A 110 3.79 -5.90 20.78
C ILE A 110 3.53 -5.76 22.28
N HIS A 111 4.38 -6.33 23.13
CA HIS A 111 4.25 -6.18 24.59
C HIS A 111 4.34 -4.72 25.04
N GLU A 112 5.29 -3.96 24.51
CA GLU A 112 5.38 -2.53 24.80
C GLU A 112 4.11 -1.78 24.36
N PHE A 113 3.54 -2.14 23.21
CA PHE A 113 2.29 -1.54 22.73
C PHE A 113 1.11 -1.90 23.64
N GLU A 114 1.00 -3.16 24.09
CA GLU A 114 0.00 -3.61 25.06
C GLU A 114 0.11 -2.85 26.40
N GLU A 115 1.32 -2.71 26.93
CA GLU A 115 1.56 -1.95 28.17
C GLU A 115 1.15 -0.49 28.05
N LYS A 116 1.49 0.17 26.93
CA LYS A 116 1.19 1.60 26.71
C LYS A 116 -0.28 1.88 26.42
N THR A 117 -0.97 0.94 25.78
CA THR A 117 -2.40 1.09 25.45
C THR A 117 -3.32 0.54 26.53
N GLY A 118 -2.84 -0.40 27.34
CA GLY A 118 -3.65 -1.13 28.32
C GLY A 118 -4.56 -2.19 27.72
N HIS A 119 -4.35 -2.55 26.46
CA HIS A 119 -5.13 -3.54 25.72
C HIS A 119 -4.26 -4.67 25.24
N LYS A 120 -4.79 -5.90 25.31
CA LYS A 120 -4.20 -7.06 24.67
C LYS A 120 -4.25 -6.91 23.14
N VAL A 121 -3.25 -7.44 22.46
CA VAL A 121 -3.17 -7.50 21.00
C VAL A 121 -3.56 -8.90 20.50
N LEU A 122 -4.41 -8.92 19.48
CA LEU A 122 -4.75 -10.12 18.72
C LEU A 122 -4.17 -10.02 17.30
N CYS A 123 -3.94 -11.19 16.70
CA CYS A 123 -3.44 -11.40 15.34
C CYS A 123 -1.92 -11.27 15.20
N ASN A 124 -1.35 -10.08 15.18
CA ASN A 124 0.08 -9.79 14.95
C ASN A 124 0.70 -10.60 13.80
N LYS A 125 0.12 -10.53 12.61
CA LYS A 125 0.66 -11.19 11.39
C LYS A 125 0.13 -10.51 10.13
N PRO A 126 0.70 -10.80 8.94
CA PRO A 126 0.12 -10.36 7.67
C PRO A 126 -1.29 -10.91 7.50
N TYR A 127 -2.25 -10.02 7.20
CA TYR A 127 -3.65 -10.38 7.08
C TYR A 127 -4.42 -9.44 6.16
N SER A 128 -5.48 -9.94 5.52
CA SER A 128 -6.45 -9.09 4.83
C SER A 128 -7.28 -8.29 5.82
N GLY A 129 -7.40 -6.98 5.66
CA GLY A 129 -8.17 -6.10 6.56
C GLY A 129 -9.64 -6.49 6.69
N THR A 130 -10.26 -7.00 5.62
CA THR A 130 -11.65 -7.48 5.68
C THR A 130 -11.79 -8.85 6.33
N GLN A 131 -10.79 -9.73 6.16
CA GLN A 131 -10.82 -11.07 6.72
C GLN A 131 -10.46 -11.06 8.21
N VAL A 132 -9.50 -10.22 8.62
CA VAL A 132 -9.07 -10.12 10.03
C VAL A 132 -10.24 -9.73 10.95
N LEU A 133 -11.12 -8.84 10.48
CA LEU A 133 -12.30 -8.45 11.24
C LEU A 133 -13.31 -9.60 11.41
N LYS A 134 -13.44 -10.47 10.40
CA LYS A 134 -14.32 -11.65 10.49
C LYS A 134 -13.77 -12.69 11.45
N ASP A 135 -12.45 -12.89 11.44
CA ASP A 135 -11.82 -13.97 12.19
C ASP A 135 -11.50 -13.59 13.64
N TYR A 136 -11.20 -12.32 13.92
CA TYR A 136 -10.79 -11.84 15.24
C TYR A 136 -11.77 -10.84 15.88
N GLY A 137 -12.70 -10.27 15.13
CA GLY A 137 -13.57 -9.18 15.60
C GLY A 137 -14.41 -9.57 16.82
N GLU A 138 -15.04 -10.75 16.80
CA GLU A 138 -15.84 -11.21 17.94
C GLU A 138 -14.99 -11.43 19.20
N GLN A 139 -13.79 -12.01 19.04
CA GLN A 139 -12.86 -12.21 20.15
C GLN A 139 -12.35 -10.87 20.69
N ALA A 140 -12.00 -9.94 19.80
CA ALA A 140 -11.56 -8.60 20.19
C ALA A 140 -12.61 -7.86 21.02
N MET A 141 -13.87 -7.96 20.63
CA MET A 141 -14.97 -7.37 21.40
C MET A 141 -15.14 -8.03 22.77
N LYS A 142 -15.07 -9.36 22.86
CA LYS A 142 -15.21 -10.11 24.13
C LYS A 142 -14.08 -9.82 25.11
N GLU A 143 -12.85 -9.70 24.61
CA GLU A 143 -11.65 -9.51 25.42
C GLU A 143 -11.28 -8.02 25.59
N ASN A 144 -12.01 -7.10 24.99
CA ASN A 144 -11.67 -5.69 24.89
C ASN A 144 -10.23 -5.51 24.38
N ALA A 145 -9.89 -6.22 23.30
CA ALA A 145 -8.56 -6.29 22.73
C ALA A 145 -8.48 -5.47 21.43
N LEU A 146 -7.27 -5.06 21.05
CA LEU A 146 -6.95 -4.46 19.77
C LEU A 146 -6.54 -5.55 18.78
N ILE A 147 -6.91 -5.39 17.52
CA ILE A 147 -6.42 -6.23 16.43
C ILE A 147 -5.26 -5.51 15.77
N VAL A 148 -4.04 -6.06 15.88
CA VAL A 148 -2.87 -5.55 15.17
C VAL A 148 -2.53 -6.50 14.03
N TYR A 149 -2.33 -5.96 12.83
CA TYR A 149 -1.95 -6.73 11.66
C TYR A 149 -1.10 -5.91 10.71
N THR A 150 -0.45 -6.56 9.77
CA THR A 150 0.36 -5.92 8.73
C THR A 150 -0.03 -6.46 7.36
N SER A 151 0.69 -6.06 6.32
CA SER A 151 0.55 -6.55 4.95
C SER A 151 1.93 -6.78 4.33
N ALA A 152 1.99 -6.87 3.00
CA ALA A 152 3.25 -6.88 2.27
C ALA A 152 3.96 -5.51 2.30
N ASP A 153 3.21 -4.45 2.63
CA ASP A 153 3.74 -3.10 2.78
C ASP A 153 4.32 -2.86 4.18
N SER A 154 5.10 -1.80 4.34
CA SER A 154 5.64 -1.35 5.62
C SER A 154 4.58 -0.58 6.42
N VAL A 155 3.65 -1.30 7.03
CA VAL A 155 2.50 -0.73 7.74
C VAL A 155 2.24 -1.44 9.07
N PHE A 156 1.83 -0.67 10.08
CA PHE A 156 1.29 -1.15 11.35
C PHE A 156 -0.19 -0.78 11.39
N GLN A 157 -1.06 -1.75 11.30
CA GLN A 157 -2.50 -1.52 11.21
C GLN A 157 -3.16 -1.93 12.53
N VAL A 158 -4.02 -1.04 13.05
CA VAL A 158 -4.77 -1.28 14.29
C VAL A 158 -6.26 -1.19 13.98
N ALA A 159 -7.00 -2.21 14.41
CA ALA A 159 -8.46 -2.19 14.34
C ALA A 159 -9.06 -2.45 15.72
N ALA A 160 -10.16 -1.77 16.01
CA ALA A 160 -10.95 -1.92 17.23
C ALA A 160 -12.42 -1.67 16.94
N ASN A 161 -13.29 -2.09 17.87
CA ASN A 161 -14.71 -1.76 17.79
C ASN A 161 -14.96 -0.38 18.44
N GLU A 162 -15.63 0.54 17.74
CA GLU A 162 -15.83 1.92 18.19
C GLU A 162 -16.74 2.08 19.42
N GLU A 163 -17.55 1.06 19.74
CA GLU A 163 -18.34 1.03 20.98
C GLU A 163 -17.48 0.79 22.22
N LEU A 164 -16.35 0.09 22.06
CA LEU A 164 -15.42 -0.24 23.15
C LEU A 164 -14.21 0.71 23.18
N VAL A 165 -13.71 1.07 22.00
CA VAL A 165 -12.58 1.96 21.82
C VAL A 165 -13.02 3.14 20.97
N PRO A 166 -13.39 4.28 21.58
CA PRO A 166 -13.78 5.48 20.85
C PRO A 166 -12.70 5.93 19.86
N VAL A 167 -13.10 6.54 18.74
CA VAL A 167 -12.18 6.92 17.66
C VAL A 167 -10.99 7.77 18.13
N HIS A 168 -11.20 8.69 19.09
CA HIS A 168 -10.11 9.50 19.62
C HIS A 168 -9.09 8.69 20.43
N GLU A 169 -9.52 7.59 21.10
CA GLU A 169 -8.60 6.66 21.76
C GLU A 169 -7.84 5.82 20.74
N LEU A 170 -8.50 5.38 19.67
CA LEU A 170 -7.83 4.68 18.58
C LEU A 170 -6.73 5.55 17.97
N TYR A 171 -6.97 6.85 17.77
CA TYR A 171 -5.94 7.78 17.28
C TYR A 171 -4.79 7.90 18.25
N ARG A 172 -5.07 8.00 19.57
CA ARG A 172 -4.02 7.99 20.60
C ARG A 172 -3.17 6.72 20.54
N TYR A 173 -3.77 5.56 20.29
CA TYR A 173 -3.01 4.30 20.12
C TYR A 173 -2.17 4.31 18.84
N CYS A 174 -2.65 4.90 17.76
CA CYS A 174 -1.85 5.11 16.56
C CYS A 174 -0.65 6.05 16.79
N GLU A 175 -0.82 7.09 17.60
CA GLU A 175 0.28 7.99 18.01
C GLU A 175 1.32 7.24 18.86
N ILE A 176 0.88 6.42 19.82
CA ILE A 176 1.75 5.53 20.61
C ILE A 176 2.55 4.61 19.67
N ALA A 177 1.88 3.92 18.75
CA ALA A 177 2.54 3.07 17.78
C ALA A 177 3.56 3.85 16.94
N ARG A 178 3.22 5.06 16.49
CA ARG A 178 4.13 5.91 15.72
C ARG A 178 5.39 6.28 16.49
N GLU A 179 5.28 6.56 17.79
CA GLU A 179 6.44 6.86 18.64
C GLU A 179 7.35 5.65 18.86
N MET A 180 6.79 4.44 18.86
CA MET A 180 7.54 3.18 19.03
C MET A 180 8.19 2.74 17.71
N LEU A 181 7.54 2.95 16.59
CA LEU A 181 7.96 2.46 15.25
C LEU A 181 8.94 3.45 14.61
N LYS A 182 10.15 3.55 15.17
CA LYS A 182 11.25 4.40 14.72
C LYS A 182 12.54 3.57 14.55
N GLY A 183 13.51 4.11 13.82
CA GLY A 183 14.80 3.47 13.62
C GLY A 183 14.69 2.17 12.82
N GLU A 184 15.08 1.05 13.41
CA GLU A 184 15.03 -0.25 12.75
C GLU A 184 13.62 -0.80 12.51
N TYR A 185 12.63 -0.29 13.25
CA TYR A 185 11.21 -0.62 13.11
C TYR A 185 10.41 0.47 12.39
N GLU A 186 11.10 1.41 11.74
CA GLU A 186 10.44 2.51 11.06
C GLU A 186 9.44 2.01 10.01
N ILE A 187 8.17 2.41 10.15
CA ILE A 187 7.14 2.12 9.14
C ILE A 187 6.86 3.33 8.27
N GLY A 188 6.53 3.06 7.01
CA GLY A 188 6.26 4.10 6.03
C GLY A 188 4.91 4.76 6.17
N ARG A 189 3.91 4.05 6.69
CA ARG A 189 2.54 4.54 6.77
C ARG A 189 2.04 4.57 8.20
N ALA A 190 1.84 5.79 8.73
CA ALA A 190 0.99 6.03 9.89
C ALA A 190 -0.35 6.55 9.38
N HIS A 191 -1.43 5.85 9.67
CA HIS A 191 -2.76 6.41 9.56
C HIS A 191 -3.08 7.14 10.85
N VAL A 192 -3.35 8.41 10.73
CA VAL A 192 -4.07 9.19 11.73
C VAL A 192 -5.47 9.41 11.21
#